data_f68f4429ce44c50a01afc304b69a6703
#
_entry.id   f68f4429ce44c50a01afc304b69a6703
#
_cell.length_a   1.000
_cell.length_b   1.000
_cell.length_c   1.000
_cell.angle_alpha   90.00
_cell.angle_beta   90.00
_cell.angle_gamma   90.00
#
_symmetry.space_group_name_H-M   'P 1'
#
loop_
_entity.id
_entity.type
_entity.pdbx_description
1 polymer ?
#
loop_
_entity_poly.entity_id
_entity_poly.type
_entity_poly.pdbx_seq_one_letter_code
_entity_poly.pdbx_strand_id
1 'polypeptide(L)'
;MEGMTGPGFQQDAREASVSCVVHEPAATACEAPEVAGVAWRAWNAVQFAFTLAWTAGWITLALLLRPGSGPRARLPLRMAARCWAPGLLWGAGARLRIEGQERIDFSRPCLFVANHQSVIDICALFRAIPVPLRFLLKEEMRRVPFVGWYACATGMLFIVRDSARAGALFRRQAAALLAGGQSLCLFPEGTRSRDGRMAPFKAGSLQSAIDAGVDVVPVALQGAGRVLPVDGFFRVRPGTIRVGFGAPLPTREAGRPVSRQALAERAQARVQAILDGWE
;
A
#
# COMPACT_ATOMS: atom_id res chain seq x y z
N MET A 1 -15.41 -23.66 -81.48
CA MET A 1 -14.07 -23.40 -81.98
C MET A 1 -13.24 -23.24 -80.72
N GLU A 2 -12.61 -24.30 -80.40
CA GLU A 2 -11.19 -24.51 -80.30
C GLU A 2 -10.61 -23.70 -79.20
N GLY A 3 -10.13 -24.22 -78.16
CA GLY A 3 -9.27 -25.40 -78.02
C GLY A 3 -7.97 -24.86 -77.44
N MET A 4 -7.54 -25.26 -76.33
CA MET A 4 -6.13 -25.75 -76.14
C MET A 4 -5.80 -25.83 -74.66
N THR A 5 -5.62 -27.03 -74.32
CA THR A 5 -4.98 -27.56 -73.12
C THR A 5 -3.53 -27.11 -73.01
N GLY A 6 -3.05 -26.85 -71.79
CA GLY A 6 -1.63 -26.70 -71.47
C GLY A 6 -1.35 -27.01 -70.00
N PRO A 7 -0.20 -27.58 -69.66
CA PRO A 7 -0.10 -28.63 -68.66
C PRO A 7 0.18 -28.15 -67.25
N GLY A 8 -0.03 -29.10 -66.35
CA GLY A 8 0.14 -28.96 -64.88
C GLY A 8 1.53 -28.57 -64.42
N PHE A 9 1.53 -27.85 -63.30
CA PHE A 9 2.68 -27.67 -62.47
C PHE A 9 2.34 -28.21 -61.08
N GLN A 10 2.81 -29.41 -60.84
CA GLN A 10 2.93 -29.96 -59.50
C GLN A 10 4.00 -29.13 -58.75
N GLN A 11 3.62 -28.43 -57.74
CA GLN A 11 4.54 -27.90 -56.75
C GLN A 11 4.39 -28.68 -55.46
N ASP A 12 5.45 -29.42 -55.14
CA ASP A 12 5.68 -30.05 -53.87
C ASP A 12 5.69 -29.02 -52.76
N ALA A 13 4.62 -29.01 -51.96
CA ALA A 13 4.61 -28.35 -50.70
C ALA A 13 5.28 -29.26 -49.66
N ARG A 14 6.58 -29.04 -49.43
CA ARG A 14 7.23 -29.55 -48.24
C ARG A 14 6.69 -28.77 -47.03
N GLU A 15 5.92 -29.44 -46.26
CA GLU A 15 5.50 -28.98 -44.94
C GLU A 15 6.73 -28.86 -44.04
N ALA A 16 7.20 -27.63 -43.84
CA ALA A 16 8.09 -27.29 -42.73
C ALA A 16 7.27 -27.15 -41.48
N SER A 17 7.16 -28.21 -40.70
CA SER A 17 6.61 -28.16 -39.33
C SER A 17 7.55 -27.34 -38.44
N VAL A 18 7.24 -26.06 -38.30
CA VAL A 18 7.84 -25.23 -37.24
C VAL A 18 7.18 -25.63 -35.93
N SER A 19 7.84 -26.50 -35.19
CA SER A 19 7.50 -26.82 -33.80
C SER A 19 7.70 -25.57 -32.97
N CYS A 20 6.60 -24.86 -32.71
CA CYS A 20 6.55 -23.79 -31.73
C CYS A 20 6.65 -24.44 -30.33
N VAL A 21 7.86 -24.53 -29.79
CA VAL A 21 8.08 -24.86 -28.38
C VAL A 21 7.52 -23.70 -27.56
N VAL A 22 6.27 -23.84 -27.15
CA VAL A 22 5.68 -22.98 -26.15
C VAL A 22 6.42 -23.29 -24.84
N HIS A 23 7.38 -22.44 -24.48
CA HIS A 23 7.89 -22.44 -23.11
C HIS A 23 6.74 -21.96 -22.21
N GLU A 24 6.05 -22.90 -21.60
CA GLU A 24 5.25 -22.62 -20.42
C GLU A 24 6.18 -22.01 -19.36
N PRO A 25 5.92 -20.78 -18.88
CA PRO A 25 6.64 -20.30 -17.71
C PRO A 25 6.31 -21.26 -16.58
N ALA A 26 7.33 -21.86 -15.99
CA ALA A 26 7.21 -22.67 -14.80
C ALA A 26 6.35 -21.92 -13.79
N ALA A 27 5.11 -22.33 -13.64
CA ALA A 27 4.25 -21.91 -12.56
C ALA A 27 5.01 -22.28 -11.30
N THR A 28 5.57 -21.29 -10.62
CA THR A 28 6.05 -21.44 -9.25
C THR A 28 4.88 -21.99 -8.47
N ALA A 29 4.95 -23.28 -8.19
CA ALA A 29 3.97 -24.02 -7.43
C ALA A 29 3.69 -23.20 -6.17
N CYS A 30 2.47 -22.70 -6.06
CA CYS A 30 1.96 -22.16 -4.82
C CYS A 30 2.01 -23.34 -3.84
N GLU A 31 3.05 -23.37 -3.00
CA GLU A 31 3.18 -24.40 -1.98
C GLU A 31 1.86 -24.45 -1.21
N ALA A 32 1.22 -25.61 -1.25
CA ALA A 32 0.00 -25.88 -0.50
C ALA A 32 0.23 -25.44 0.95
N PRO A 33 -0.77 -24.85 1.63
CA PRO A 33 -0.59 -24.37 3.00
C PRO A 33 -0.23 -25.57 3.86
N GLU A 34 1.05 -25.66 4.23
CA GLU A 34 1.53 -26.61 5.22
C GLU A 34 0.59 -26.52 6.43
N VAL A 35 -0.02 -27.64 6.80
CA VAL A 35 -0.89 -27.69 7.98
C VAL A 35 -0.01 -27.34 9.17
N ALA A 36 -0.05 -26.10 9.57
CA ALA A 36 0.78 -25.58 10.66
C ALA A 36 0.52 -26.44 11.91
N GLY A 37 1.56 -27.06 12.44
CA GLY A 37 1.49 -27.91 13.63
C GLY A 37 0.87 -27.18 14.83
N VAL A 38 0.40 -27.93 15.82
CA VAL A 38 -0.25 -27.38 17.03
C VAL A 38 0.61 -26.27 17.67
N ALA A 39 1.92 -26.49 17.75
CA ALA A 39 2.86 -25.51 18.30
C ALA A 39 2.83 -24.15 17.54
N TRP A 40 2.73 -24.18 16.22
CA TRP A 40 2.62 -22.96 15.41
C TRP A 40 1.28 -22.25 15.62
N ARG A 41 0.19 -23.00 15.76
CA ARG A 41 -1.13 -22.42 16.09
C ARG A 41 -1.12 -21.75 17.47
N ALA A 42 -0.55 -22.40 18.47
CA ALA A 42 -0.41 -21.85 19.82
C ALA A 42 0.44 -20.57 19.79
N TRP A 43 1.56 -20.58 19.07
CA TRP A 43 2.41 -19.39 18.91
C TRP A 43 1.66 -18.22 18.25
N ASN A 44 0.93 -18.45 17.16
CA ASN A 44 0.13 -17.40 16.53
C ASN A 44 -1.00 -16.89 17.43
N ALA A 45 -1.58 -17.72 18.28
CA ALA A 45 -2.55 -17.28 19.28
C ALA A 45 -1.92 -16.33 20.30
N VAL A 46 -0.70 -16.65 20.79
CA VAL A 46 0.07 -15.76 21.68
C VAL A 46 0.39 -14.43 20.99
N GLN A 47 0.85 -14.46 19.75
CA GLN A 47 1.12 -13.25 18.97
C GLN A 47 -0.14 -12.41 18.74
N PHE A 48 -1.27 -13.05 18.48
CA PHE A 48 -2.56 -12.37 18.34
C PHE A 48 -2.97 -11.69 19.63
N ALA A 49 -2.91 -12.40 20.77
CA ALA A 49 -3.19 -11.84 22.09
C ALA A 49 -2.26 -10.66 22.42
N PHE A 50 -0.95 -10.80 22.14
CA PHE A 50 0.01 -9.70 22.25
C PHE A 50 -0.39 -8.51 21.40
N THR A 51 -0.73 -8.72 20.13
CA THR A 51 -1.12 -7.64 19.20
C THR A 51 -2.33 -6.87 19.71
N LEU A 52 -3.35 -7.59 20.21
CA LEU A 52 -4.55 -6.97 20.80
C LEU A 52 -4.22 -6.18 22.05
N ALA A 53 -3.51 -6.80 23.01
CA ALA A 53 -3.15 -6.16 24.29
C ALA A 53 -2.25 -4.93 24.06
N TRP A 54 -1.23 -5.07 23.22
CA TRP A 54 -0.32 -3.97 22.84
C TRP A 54 -1.07 -2.81 22.18
N THR A 55 -1.93 -3.12 21.22
CA THR A 55 -2.74 -2.13 20.50
C THR A 55 -3.72 -1.43 21.44
N ALA A 56 -4.46 -2.18 22.27
CA ALA A 56 -5.40 -1.61 23.23
C ALA A 56 -4.69 -0.71 24.26
N GLY A 57 -3.55 -1.18 24.81
CA GLY A 57 -2.77 -0.42 25.79
C GLY A 57 -2.25 0.90 25.23
N TRP A 58 -1.59 0.88 24.07
CA TRP A 58 -1.07 2.10 23.43
C TRP A 58 -2.16 3.04 22.96
N ILE A 59 -3.28 2.55 22.45
CA ILE A 59 -4.41 3.38 22.06
C ILE A 59 -5.04 4.04 23.30
N THR A 60 -5.26 3.29 24.36
CA THR A 60 -5.78 3.85 25.62
C THR A 60 -4.89 4.96 26.14
N LEU A 61 -3.57 4.71 26.23
CA LEU A 61 -2.60 5.73 26.65
C LEU A 61 -2.63 6.97 25.74
N ALA A 62 -2.67 6.75 24.42
CA ALA A 62 -2.71 7.84 23.44
C ALA A 62 -4.01 8.68 23.57
N LEU A 63 -5.16 8.03 23.86
CA LEU A 63 -6.42 8.72 24.06
C LEU A 63 -6.44 9.51 25.38
N LEU A 64 -5.86 8.96 26.46
CA LEU A 64 -5.71 9.66 27.75
C LEU A 64 -4.81 10.91 27.63
N LEU A 65 -3.74 10.82 26.84
CA LEU A 65 -2.81 11.94 26.63
C LEU A 65 -3.25 12.93 25.53
N ARG A 66 -4.34 12.62 24.81
CA ARG A 66 -4.85 13.47 23.72
C ARG A 66 -5.20 14.89 24.14
N PRO A 67 -5.85 15.17 25.28
CA PRO A 67 -6.22 16.52 25.67
C PRO A 67 -5.05 17.51 25.70
N GLY A 68 -3.84 17.04 26.08
CA GLY A 68 -2.61 17.82 26.03
C GLY A 68 -1.94 17.95 24.66
N SER A 69 -2.48 17.29 23.62
CA SER A 69 -1.82 17.19 22.30
C SER A 69 -2.13 18.33 21.34
N GLY A 70 -3.05 19.22 21.70
CA GLY A 70 -3.55 20.28 20.83
C GLY A 70 -4.44 19.78 19.68
N PRO A 71 -5.00 20.70 18.87
CA PRO A 71 -6.04 20.38 17.88
C PRO A 71 -5.59 19.45 16.75
N ARG A 72 -4.29 19.28 16.55
CA ARG A 72 -3.73 18.44 15.47
C ARG A 72 -3.39 17.01 15.91
N ALA A 73 -3.68 16.63 17.16
CA ALA A 73 -3.42 15.31 17.74
C ALA A 73 -1.99 14.76 17.42
N ARG A 74 -0.99 15.62 17.43
CA ARG A 74 0.39 15.25 16.99
C ARG A 74 1.04 14.23 17.93
N LEU A 75 0.79 14.31 19.24
CA LEU A 75 1.39 13.37 20.21
C LEU A 75 0.88 11.94 19.99
N PRO A 76 -0.42 11.63 19.91
CA PRO A 76 -0.91 10.30 19.60
C PRO A 76 -0.33 9.71 18.29
N LEU A 77 -0.21 10.52 17.24
CA LEU A 77 0.37 10.07 15.97
C LEU A 77 1.88 9.78 16.08
N ARG A 78 2.63 10.57 16.86
CA ARG A 78 4.04 10.30 17.16
C ARG A 78 4.21 9.04 18.00
N MET A 79 3.30 8.78 18.96
CA MET A 79 3.29 7.54 19.75
C MET A 79 3.07 6.32 18.86
N ALA A 80 2.16 6.41 17.87
CA ALA A 80 1.98 5.33 16.91
C ALA A 80 3.28 5.02 16.14
N ALA A 81 3.99 6.04 15.68
CA ALA A 81 5.23 5.88 14.91
C ALA A 81 6.43 5.38 15.75
N ARG A 82 6.55 5.86 17.02
CA ARG A 82 7.72 5.62 17.85
C ARG A 82 7.58 4.43 18.81
N CYS A 83 6.37 4.05 19.16
CA CYS A 83 6.11 3.04 20.18
C CYS A 83 5.21 1.91 19.67
N TRP A 84 4.00 2.23 19.23
CA TRP A 84 3.03 1.22 18.83
C TRP A 84 3.49 0.38 17.63
N ALA A 85 3.86 1.03 16.53
CA ALA A 85 4.26 0.34 15.31
C ALA A 85 5.56 -0.47 15.45
N PRO A 86 6.64 0.06 16.08
CA PRO A 86 7.84 -0.74 16.35
C PRO A 86 7.57 -1.97 17.21
N GLY A 87 6.72 -1.88 18.24
CA GLY A 87 6.38 -3.03 19.08
C GLY A 87 5.62 -4.10 18.32
N LEU A 88 4.70 -3.74 17.42
CA LEU A 88 4.02 -4.71 16.56
C LEU A 88 4.95 -5.35 15.55
N LEU A 89 5.84 -4.59 14.92
CA LEU A 89 6.87 -5.12 14.02
C LEU A 89 7.80 -6.09 14.75
N TRP A 90 8.25 -5.73 15.94
CA TRP A 90 9.07 -6.60 16.78
C TRP A 90 8.30 -7.88 17.19
N GLY A 91 7.06 -7.74 17.66
CA GLY A 91 6.21 -8.89 18.02
C GLY A 91 5.94 -9.83 16.85
N ALA A 92 5.88 -9.30 15.62
CA ALA A 92 5.78 -10.10 14.40
C ALA A 92 7.14 -10.71 13.95
N GLY A 93 8.25 -10.40 14.61
CA GLY A 93 9.59 -10.77 14.14
C GLY A 93 9.97 -10.10 12.81
N ALA A 94 9.35 -8.97 12.48
CA ALA A 94 9.57 -8.25 11.25
C ALA A 94 10.82 -7.36 11.34
N ARG A 95 11.74 -7.52 10.39
CA ARG A 95 12.90 -6.63 10.21
C ARG A 95 12.56 -5.60 9.15
N LEU A 96 12.66 -4.32 9.49
CA LEU A 96 12.36 -3.24 8.55
C LEU A 96 13.66 -2.74 7.89
N ARG A 97 13.65 -2.66 6.55
CA ARG A 97 14.68 -2.01 5.75
C ARG A 97 14.06 -0.81 5.04
N ILE A 98 14.66 0.36 5.21
CA ILE A 98 14.15 1.62 4.66
C ILE A 98 15.22 2.20 3.72
N GLU A 99 14.80 2.59 2.51
CA GLU A 99 15.67 3.08 1.45
C GLU A 99 15.07 4.34 0.81
N GLY A 100 15.89 5.29 0.41
CA GLY A 100 15.46 6.50 -0.32
C GLY A 100 14.80 7.57 0.54
N GLN A 101 14.79 7.43 1.87
CA GLN A 101 14.17 8.37 2.79
C GLN A 101 14.85 9.73 2.76
N GLU A 102 16.15 9.78 2.47
CA GLU A 102 16.97 10.98 2.34
C GLU A 102 16.57 11.90 1.20
N ARG A 103 15.76 11.40 0.26
CA ARG A 103 15.24 12.18 -0.89
C ARG A 103 14.01 13.00 -0.55
N ILE A 104 13.45 12.83 0.66
CA ILE A 104 12.16 13.40 1.04
C ILE A 104 12.36 14.53 2.05
N ASP A 105 11.87 15.71 1.70
CA ASP A 105 11.76 16.82 2.63
C ASP A 105 10.52 16.64 3.53
N PHE A 106 10.73 16.04 4.69
CA PHE A 106 9.65 15.81 5.66
C PHE A 106 9.19 17.07 6.42
N SER A 107 9.81 18.23 6.19
CA SER A 107 9.34 19.50 6.75
C SER A 107 8.08 20.00 6.04
N ARG A 108 7.83 19.53 4.82
CA ARG A 108 6.68 19.88 3.99
C ARG A 108 5.61 18.77 4.03
N PRO A 109 4.31 19.14 3.98
CA PRO A 109 3.25 18.15 3.87
C PRO A 109 3.34 17.41 2.54
N CYS A 110 3.16 16.09 2.57
CA CYS A 110 3.16 15.24 1.37
C CYS A 110 1.97 14.27 1.38
N LEU A 111 1.53 13.91 0.19
CA LEU A 111 0.67 12.74 0.00
C LEU A 111 1.55 11.53 -0.34
N PHE A 112 1.71 10.62 0.62
CA PHE A 112 2.37 9.34 0.38
C PHE A 112 1.41 8.37 -0.28
N VAL A 113 1.84 7.70 -1.35
CA VAL A 113 1.06 6.68 -2.06
C VAL A 113 1.85 5.39 -2.13
N ALA A 114 1.27 4.31 -1.61
CA ALA A 114 1.96 3.03 -1.48
C ALA A 114 1.14 1.88 -2.08
N ASN A 115 1.81 0.83 -2.56
CA ASN A 115 1.17 -0.45 -2.80
C ASN A 115 0.77 -1.10 -1.46
N HIS A 116 -0.19 -2.03 -1.49
CA HIS A 116 -0.80 -2.58 -0.27
C HIS A 116 -0.80 -4.11 -0.28
N GLN A 117 -0.03 -4.71 0.61
CA GLN A 117 0.11 -6.16 0.73
C GLN A 117 -0.51 -6.72 2.00
N SER A 118 -0.51 -5.95 3.10
CA SER A 118 -0.91 -6.46 4.41
C SER A 118 -1.35 -5.33 5.36
N VAL A 119 -2.05 -5.69 6.43
CA VAL A 119 -2.36 -4.74 7.52
C VAL A 119 -1.09 -4.21 8.19
N ILE A 120 0.00 -5.01 8.23
CA ILE A 120 1.27 -4.61 8.83
C ILE A 120 1.99 -3.49 8.02
N ASP A 121 1.57 -3.22 6.77
CA ASP A 121 2.05 -2.08 5.98
C ASP A 121 1.88 -0.75 6.72
N ILE A 122 0.78 -0.61 7.46
CA ILE A 122 0.50 0.58 8.27
C ILE A 122 1.59 0.77 9.33
N CYS A 123 2.02 -0.31 9.99
CA CYS A 123 3.10 -0.26 10.97
C CYS A 123 4.45 0.07 10.32
N ALA A 124 4.73 -0.53 9.15
CA ALA A 124 5.95 -0.24 8.40
C ALA A 124 6.01 1.23 7.98
N LEU A 125 4.91 1.79 7.47
CA LEU A 125 4.82 3.20 7.06
C LEU A 125 4.88 4.17 8.24
N PHE A 126 4.21 3.88 9.38
CA PHE A 126 4.37 4.69 10.59
C PHE A 126 5.81 4.74 11.07
N ARG A 127 6.54 3.63 10.95
CA ARG A 127 7.95 3.57 11.37
C ARG A 127 8.89 4.23 10.36
N ALA A 128 8.57 4.13 9.05
CA ALA A 128 9.39 4.68 7.98
C ALA A 128 9.18 6.19 7.76
N ILE A 129 8.02 6.74 8.09
CA ILE A 129 7.72 8.16 7.87
C ILE A 129 7.80 8.91 9.20
N PRO A 130 8.83 9.77 9.41
CA PRO A 130 9.15 10.34 10.72
C PRO A 130 8.23 11.51 11.14
N VAL A 131 7.19 11.79 10.38
CA VAL A 131 6.22 12.87 10.66
C VAL A 131 4.86 12.31 11.09
N PRO A 132 4.01 13.10 11.77
CA PRO A 132 2.65 12.70 12.08
C PRO A 132 1.88 12.34 10.81
N LEU A 133 1.57 11.06 10.66
CA LEU A 133 0.96 10.49 9.45
C LEU A 133 -0.49 10.12 9.70
N ARG A 134 -1.35 10.44 8.75
CA ARG A 134 -2.74 9.96 8.73
C ARG A 134 -2.96 8.99 7.60
N PHE A 135 -3.96 8.13 7.76
CA PHE A 135 -4.35 7.15 6.75
C PHE A 135 -5.79 7.32 6.33
N LEU A 136 -6.09 6.83 5.14
CA LEU A 136 -7.45 6.59 4.69
C LEU A 136 -7.85 5.18 5.10
N LEU A 137 -8.93 5.07 5.86
CA LEU A 137 -9.47 3.82 6.37
C LEU A 137 -10.84 3.53 5.73
N LYS A 138 -11.20 2.25 5.70
CA LYS A 138 -12.54 1.82 5.33
C LYS A 138 -13.53 2.25 6.42
N GLU A 139 -14.74 2.69 6.07
CA GLU A 139 -15.74 3.22 7.03
C GLU A 139 -16.04 2.23 8.15
N GLU A 140 -16.05 0.92 7.87
CA GLU A 140 -16.32 -0.11 8.86
C GLU A 140 -15.28 -0.13 10.00
N MET A 141 -14.06 0.35 9.75
CA MET A 141 -13.00 0.46 10.77
C MET A 141 -13.38 1.44 11.89
N ARG A 142 -14.30 2.37 11.64
CA ARG A 142 -14.83 3.29 12.66
C ARG A 142 -15.50 2.55 13.82
N ARG A 143 -16.08 1.38 13.55
CA ARG A 143 -16.80 0.55 14.53
C ARG A 143 -15.89 -0.42 15.29
N VAL A 144 -14.63 -0.58 14.86
CA VAL A 144 -13.68 -1.47 15.54
C VAL A 144 -13.25 -0.82 16.86
N PRO A 145 -13.49 -1.46 18.02
CA PRO A 145 -13.10 -0.92 19.30
C PRO A 145 -11.61 -0.55 19.34
N PHE A 146 -11.24 0.44 20.13
CA PHE A 146 -9.91 1.04 20.21
C PHE A 146 -9.44 1.65 18.88
N VAL A 147 -9.34 0.88 17.80
CA VAL A 147 -8.83 1.36 16.50
C VAL A 147 -9.71 2.48 15.93
N GLY A 148 -11.04 2.28 15.93
CA GLY A 148 -11.98 3.31 15.47
C GLY A 148 -11.95 4.56 16.34
N TRP A 149 -11.86 4.39 17.66
CA TRP A 149 -11.76 5.52 18.60
C TRP A 149 -10.48 6.33 18.37
N TYR A 150 -9.34 5.63 18.24
CA TYR A 150 -8.08 6.27 17.92
C TYR A 150 -8.13 7.00 16.58
N ALA A 151 -8.64 6.33 15.54
CA ALA A 151 -8.73 6.89 14.20
C ALA A 151 -9.59 8.17 14.17
N CYS A 152 -10.75 8.16 14.83
CA CYS A 152 -11.59 9.36 14.99
C CYS A 152 -10.85 10.46 15.77
N ALA A 153 -10.22 10.09 16.90
CA ALA A 153 -9.54 11.04 17.77
C ALA A 153 -8.32 11.71 17.12
N THR A 154 -7.64 11.02 16.21
CA THR A 154 -6.44 11.51 15.51
C THR A 154 -6.73 12.12 14.14
N GLY A 155 -7.99 12.12 13.70
CA GLY A 155 -8.40 12.70 12.43
C GLY A 155 -7.97 11.87 11.22
N MET A 156 -7.96 10.53 11.34
CA MET A 156 -7.89 9.64 10.20
C MET A 156 -9.11 9.86 9.30
N LEU A 157 -8.93 9.68 8.01
CA LEU A 157 -10.02 9.78 7.04
C LEU A 157 -10.71 8.44 6.86
N PHE A 158 -12.01 8.49 6.57
CA PHE A 158 -12.81 7.30 6.32
C PHE A 158 -13.50 7.41 4.97
N ILE A 159 -13.64 6.27 4.30
CA ILE A 159 -14.32 6.21 3.00
C ILE A 159 -15.29 5.02 2.94
N VAL A 160 -16.49 5.31 2.47
CA VAL A 160 -17.42 4.29 1.97
C VAL A 160 -17.05 4.02 0.53
N ARG A 161 -16.71 2.77 0.20
CA ARG A 161 -16.38 2.37 -1.16
C ARG A 161 -17.61 2.43 -2.05
N ASP A 162 -17.39 2.64 -3.34
CA ASP A 162 -18.41 2.60 -4.40
C ASP A 162 -19.47 3.71 -4.31
N SER A 163 -19.16 4.80 -3.59
CA SER A 163 -20.00 6.00 -3.51
C SER A 163 -19.27 7.22 -4.08
N ALA A 164 -19.77 7.76 -5.17
CA ALA A 164 -19.22 8.98 -5.79
C ALA A 164 -19.26 10.18 -4.82
N ARG A 165 -20.32 10.28 -4.01
CA ARG A 165 -20.49 11.31 -2.99
C ARG A 165 -19.44 11.17 -1.88
N ALA A 166 -19.19 9.94 -1.40
CA ALA A 166 -18.17 9.66 -0.40
C ALA A 166 -16.77 9.96 -0.94
N GLY A 167 -16.50 9.65 -2.21
CA GLY A 167 -15.24 10.00 -2.87
C GLY A 167 -15.02 11.52 -2.96
N ALA A 168 -16.07 12.30 -3.26
CA ALA A 168 -15.97 13.76 -3.29
C ALA A 168 -15.71 14.35 -1.90
N LEU A 169 -16.41 13.85 -0.87
CA LEU A 169 -16.20 14.28 0.52
C LEU A 169 -14.77 13.95 0.98
N PHE A 170 -14.31 12.73 0.72
CA PHE A 170 -12.94 12.32 1.02
C PHE A 170 -11.91 13.28 0.39
N ARG A 171 -12.02 13.54 -0.93
CA ARG A 171 -11.08 14.46 -1.62
C ARG A 171 -11.01 15.83 -0.95
N ARG A 172 -12.17 16.40 -0.62
CA ARG A 172 -12.25 17.69 0.06
C ARG A 172 -11.59 17.68 1.44
N GLN A 173 -11.84 16.64 2.24
CA GLN A 173 -11.24 16.48 3.58
C GLN A 173 -9.73 16.26 3.47
N ALA A 174 -9.27 15.41 2.55
CA ALA A 174 -7.86 15.13 2.33
C ALA A 174 -7.12 16.38 1.86
N ALA A 175 -7.67 17.15 0.91
CA ALA A 175 -7.08 18.41 0.45
C ALA A 175 -6.98 19.43 1.60
N ALA A 176 -7.99 19.55 2.44
CA ALA A 176 -7.97 20.45 3.61
C ALA A 176 -6.90 20.04 4.64
N LEU A 177 -6.70 18.73 4.88
CA LEU A 177 -5.64 18.22 5.76
C LEU A 177 -4.25 18.55 5.20
N LEU A 178 -4.02 18.29 3.92
CA LEU A 178 -2.75 18.55 3.25
C LEU A 178 -2.44 20.06 3.23
N ALA A 179 -3.40 20.90 2.84
CA ALA A 179 -3.26 22.36 2.87
C ALA A 179 -3.02 22.88 4.31
N GLY A 180 -3.55 22.20 5.32
CA GLY A 180 -3.30 22.48 6.74
C GLY A 180 -1.93 22.02 7.26
N GLY A 181 -1.01 21.61 6.39
CA GLY A 181 0.35 21.22 6.73
C GLY A 181 0.45 19.81 7.36
N GLN A 182 -0.48 18.91 7.04
CA GLN A 182 -0.51 17.55 7.55
C GLN A 182 -0.26 16.55 6.42
N SER A 183 0.52 15.50 6.70
CA SER A 183 0.79 14.45 5.73
C SER A 183 -0.23 13.33 5.80
N LEU A 184 -0.55 12.75 4.64
CA LEU A 184 -1.52 11.69 4.47
C LEU A 184 -0.88 10.54 3.70
N CYS A 185 -1.22 9.30 4.04
CA CYS A 185 -0.84 8.11 3.29
C CYS A 185 -2.08 7.39 2.76
N LEU A 186 -2.01 6.99 1.51
CA LEU A 186 -3.06 6.26 0.81
C LEU A 186 -2.51 5.00 0.17
N PHE A 187 -3.41 4.03 0.02
CA PHE A 187 -3.20 2.86 -0.84
C PHE A 187 -4.13 2.99 -2.06
N PRO A 188 -3.64 3.55 -3.18
CA PRO A 188 -4.50 3.90 -4.32
C PRO A 188 -5.14 2.71 -5.01
N GLU A 189 -4.63 1.50 -4.80
CA GLU A 189 -5.24 0.24 -5.24
C GLU A 189 -6.65 0.04 -4.65
N GLY A 190 -6.89 0.55 -3.44
CA GLY A 190 -8.16 0.45 -2.73
C GLY A 190 -8.44 -0.93 -2.12
N THR A 191 -7.54 -1.90 -2.29
CA THR A 191 -7.60 -3.23 -1.67
C THR A 191 -6.18 -3.75 -1.45
N ARG A 192 -6.02 -4.79 -0.65
CA ARG A 192 -4.74 -5.50 -0.48
C ARG A 192 -4.55 -6.50 -1.61
N SER A 193 -3.33 -6.57 -2.11
CA SER A 193 -2.93 -7.61 -3.05
C SER A 193 -2.91 -8.99 -2.36
N ARG A 194 -3.38 -10.03 -3.05
CA ARG A 194 -3.33 -11.42 -2.58
C ARG A 194 -2.19 -12.21 -3.20
N ASP A 195 -1.81 -11.85 -4.41
CA ASP A 195 -0.78 -12.51 -5.21
C ASP A 195 0.57 -11.76 -5.22
N GLY A 196 0.65 -10.65 -4.46
CA GLY A 196 1.83 -9.79 -4.43
C GLY A 196 1.93 -8.79 -5.58
N ARG A 197 1.07 -8.90 -6.60
CA ARG A 197 1.06 -7.98 -7.74
C ARG A 197 0.34 -6.69 -7.39
N MET A 198 0.86 -5.57 -7.84
CA MET A 198 0.25 -4.27 -7.63
C MET A 198 -0.90 -4.04 -8.59
N ALA A 199 -2.08 -3.69 -8.06
CA ALA A 199 -3.23 -3.30 -8.86
C ALA A 199 -3.11 -1.84 -9.36
N PRO A 200 -3.85 -1.45 -10.43
CA PRO A 200 -3.82 -0.10 -10.96
C PRO A 200 -4.18 0.96 -9.91
N PHE A 201 -3.44 2.06 -9.89
CA PHE A 201 -3.68 3.18 -8.99
C PHE A 201 -4.91 3.99 -9.42
N LYS A 202 -5.89 4.13 -8.54
CA LYS A 202 -7.10 4.92 -8.77
C LYS A 202 -6.76 6.42 -8.79
N ALA A 203 -6.81 7.03 -9.97
CA ALA A 203 -6.46 8.44 -10.18
C ALA A 203 -7.24 9.42 -9.28
N GLY A 204 -8.49 9.09 -8.93
CA GLY A 204 -9.32 9.91 -8.04
C GLY A 204 -8.75 10.09 -6.64
N SER A 205 -7.88 9.19 -6.15
CA SER A 205 -7.27 9.29 -4.84
C SER A 205 -6.16 10.35 -4.76
N LEU A 206 -5.53 10.71 -5.90
CA LEU A 206 -4.47 11.69 -5.96
C LEU A 206 -4.97 13.13 -6.17
N GLN A 207 -6.25 13.31 -6.51
CA GLN A 207 -6.82 14.64 -6.75
C GLN A 207 -6.64 15.58 -5.56
N SER A 208 -6.70 15.06 -4.33
CA SER A 208 -6.52 15.86 -3.12
C SER A 208 -5.13 16.51 -3.00
N ALA A 209 -4.08 15.88 -3.52
CA ALA A 209 -2.74 16.46 -3.56
C ALA A 209 -2.66 17.61 -4.59
N ILE A 210 -3.30 17.42 -5.74
CA ILE A 210 -3.40 18.48 -6.79
C ILE A 210 -4.14 19.70 -6.24
N ASP A 211 -5.29 19.46 -5.59
CA ASP A 211 -6.12 20.52 -5.02
C ASP A 211 -5.39 21.28 -3.90
N ALA A 212 -4.56 20.59 -3.11
CA ALA A 212 -3.76 21.17 -2.05
C ALA A 212 -2.42 21.76 -2.54
N GLY A 213 -2.00 21.46 -3.77
CA GLY A 213 -0.69 21.89 -4.30
C GLY A 213 0.51 21.27 -3.59
N VAL A 214 0.37 20.04 -3.07
CA VAL A 214 1.43 19.30 -2.37
C VAL A 214 1.97 18.17 -3.24
N ASP A 215 3.23 17.79 -3.01
CA ASP A 215 3.87 16.73 -3.75
C ASP A 215 3.31 15.34 -3.38
N VAL A 216 3.33 14.42 -4.35
CA VAL A 216 3.01 13.00 -4.15
C VAL A 216 4.32 12.22 -4.03
N VAL A 217 4.48 11.47 -2.94
CA VAL A 217 5.65 10.63 -2.69
C VAL A 217 5.27 9.17 -2.92
N PRO A 218 5.77 8.53 -3.99
CA PRO A 218 5.59 7.10 -4.21
C PRO A 218 6.39 6.29 -3.18
N VAL A 219 5.78 5.26 -2.60
CA VAL A 219 6.42 4.37 -1.62
C VAL A 219 6.17 2.93 -2.02
N ALA A 220 7.23 2.15 -2.15
CA ALA A 220 7.16 0.72 -2.41
C ALA A 220 7.23 -0.08 -1.10
N LEU A 221 6.39 -1.11 -0.98
CA LEU A 221 6.36 -2.05 0.12
C LEU A 221 6.56 -3.47 -0.42
N GLN A 222 7.51 -4.22 0.15
CA GLN A 222 7.75 -5.63 -0.20
C GLN A 222 7.92 -6.47 1.07
N GLY A 223 7.40 -7.69 1.03
CA GLY A 223 7.59 -8.67 2.10
C GLY A 223 6.53 -8.64 3.21
N ALA A 224 5.72 -7.59 3.31
CA ALA A 224 4.68 -7.48 4.33
C ALA A 224 3.61 -8.58 4.21
N GLY A 225 3.24 -8.96 2.99
CA GLY A 225 2.32 -10.06 2.72
C GLY A 225 2.87 -11.43 3.14
N ARG A 226 4.20 -11.63 3.17
CA ARG A 226 4.83 -12.84 3.70
C ARG A 226 4.84 -12.86 5.22
N VAL A 227 5.07 -11.70 5.86
CA VAL A 227 5.08 -11.57 7.32
C VAL A 227 3.69 -11.74 7.91
N LEU A 228 2.68 -11.10 7.32
CA LEU A 228 1.29 -11.22 7.74
C LEU A 228 0.39 -11.32 6.50
N PRO A 229 0.13 -12.54 6.00
CA PRO A 229 -0.71 -12.77 4.82
C PRO A 229 -2.12 -12.21 4.96
N VAL A 230 -2.72 -11.86 3.82
CA VAL A 230 -4.14 -11.40 3.76
C VAL A 230 -5.09 -12.56 4.07
N ASP A 231 -4.74 -13.76 3.60
CA ASP A 231 -5.55 -14.95 3.71
C ASP A 231 -5.20 -15.77 4.95
N GLY A 232 -6.23 -16.32 5.58
CA GLY A 232 -6.11 -17.05 6.83
C GLY A 232 -6.15 -16.13 8.06
N PHE A 233 -6.56 -16.72 9.20
CA PHE A 233 -6.64 -15.98 10.45
C PHE A 233 -5.25 -15.81 11.06
N PHE A 234 -4.78 -14.57 11.12
CA PHE A 234 -3.59 -14.09 11.84
C PHE A 234 -2.37 -15.05 11.79
N ARG A 235 -1.83 -15.27 10.61
CA ARG A 235 -0.65 -16.14 10.39
C ARG A 235 0.60 -15.29 10.31
N VAL A 236 1.21 -14.99 11.45
CA VAL A 236 2.44 -14.19 11.48
C VAL A 236 3.66 -15.09 11.25
N ARG A 237 4.52 -14.67 10.33
CA ARG A 237 5.82 -15.31 10.03
C ARG A 237 6.92 -14.26 10.15
N PRO A 238 7.99 -14.49 10.91
CA PRO A 238 9.14 -13.61 10.92
C PRO A 238 9.71 -13.39 9.52
N GLY A 239 10.11 -12.15 9.21
CA GLY A 239 10.63 -11.83 7.88
C GLY A 239 11.10 -10.40 7.74
N THR A 240 11.57 -10.06 6.54
CA THR A 240 11.99 -8.67 6.22
C THR A 240 10.90 -7.96 5.46
N ILE A 241 10.59 -6.73 5.89
CA ILE A 241 9.74 -5.78 5.16
C ILE A 241 10.64 -4.68 4.64
N ARG A 242 10.63 -4.45 3.32
CA ARG A 242 11.34 -3.35 2.68
C ARG A 242 10.38 -2.21 2.41
N VAL A 243 10.83 -0.98 2.66
CA VAL A 243 10.11 0.27 2.38
C VAL A 243 11.02 1.16 1.57
N GLY A 244 10.66 1.43 0.32
CA GLY A 244 11.45 2.27 -0.58
C GLY A 244 10.73 3.56 -0.95
N PHE A 245 11.40 4.69 -0.83
CA PHE A 245 10.87 5.99 -1.22
C PHE A 245 11.33 6.38 -2.62
N GLY A 246 10.39 6.67 -3.51
CA GLY A 246 10.65 7.29 -4.79
C GLY A 246 10.81 8.81 -4.68
N ALA A 247 11.40 9.43 -5.70
CA ALA A 247 11.47 10.87 -5.77
C ALA A 247 10.06 11.49 -5.75
N PRO A 248 9.86 12.61 -5.03
CA PRO A 248 8.59 13.33 -5.01
C PRO A 248 8.13 13.70 -6.42
N LEU A 249 6.85 13.57 -6.69
CA LEU A 249 6.19 13.95 -7.94
C LEU A 249 5.45 15.25 -7.70
N PRO A 250 5.81 16.35 -8.41
CA PRO A 250 5.12 17.61 -8.29
C PRO A 250 3.70 17.50 -8.84
N THR A 251 2.76 18.16 -8.18
CA THR A 251 1.37 18.27 -8.64
C THR A 251 1.13 19.43 -9.58
N ARG A 252 2.16 20.28 -9.81
CA ARG A 252 2.16 21.39 -10.76
C ARG A 252 3.43 21.35 -11.60
N GLU A 253 3.28 21.58 -12.91
CA GLU A 253 4.37 21.73 -13.86
C GLU A 253 4.16 23.03 -14.65
N ALA A 254 5.17 23.87 -14.75
CA ALA A 254 5.07 25.20 -15.37
C ALA A 254 3.87 26.03 -14.87
N GLY A 255 3.57 25.95 -13.56
CA GLY A 255 2.46 26.66 -12.91
C GLY A 255 1.07 26.04 -13.14
N ARG A 256 0.93 25.03 -13.98
CA ARG A 256 -0.35 24.34 -14.28
C ARG A 256 -0.49 23.04 -13.49
N PRO A 257 -1.70 22.70 -13.02
CA PRO A 257 -1.93 21.41 -12.38
C PRO A 257 -1.68 20.24 -13.34
N VAL A 258 -1.01 19.21 -12.87
CA VAL A 258 -0.84 17.94 -13.59
C VAL A 258 -2.18 17.18 -13.63
N SER A 259 -2.47 16.46 -14.71
CA SER A 259 -3.69 15.65 -14.74
C SER A 259 -3.59 14.52 -13.67
N ARG A 260 -4.70 14.26 -12.98
CA ARG A 260 -4.75 13.21 -11.96
C ARG A 260 -4.42 11.81 -12.51
N GLN A 261 -4.76 11.58 -13.80
CA GLN A 261 -4.49 10.32 -14.46
C GLN A 261 -2.98 10.15 -14.70
N ALA A 262 -2.33 11.15 -15.29
CA ALA A 262 -0.88 11.14 -15.50
C ALA A 262 -0.11 11.03 -14.17
N LEU A 263 -0.57 11.70 -13.11
CA LEU A 263 0.05 11.63 -11.79
C LEU A 263 -0.06 10.23 -11.19
N ALA A 264 -1.22 9.56 -11.35
CA ALA A 264 -1.43 8.19 -10.87
C ALA A 264 -0.55 7.18 -11.62
N GLU A 265 -0.47 7.28 -12.94
CA GLU A 265 0.37 6.44 -13.78
C GLU A 265 1.86 6.61 -13.44
N ARG A 266 2.33 7.86 -13.28
CA ARG A 266 3.70 8.16 -12.88
C ARG A 266 4.02 7.64 -11.49
N ALA A 267 3.09 7.79 -10.52
CA ALA A 267 3.26 7.27 -9.18
C ALA A 267 3.34 5.74 -9.17
N GLN A 268 2.44 5.07 -9.89
CA GLN A 268 2.43 3.61 -10.03
C GLN A 268 3.72 3.11 -10.68
N ALA A 269 4.12 3.70 -11.80
CA ALA A 269 5.36 3.34 -12.49
C ALA A 269 6.59 3.51 -11.60
N ARG A 270 6.61 4.54 -10.76
CA ARG A 270 7.72 4.77 -9.82
C ARG A 270 7.75 3.72 -8.71
N VAL A 271 6.58 3.34 -8.15
CA VAL A 271 6.50 2.24 -7.17
C VAL A 271 6.94 0.92 -7.80
N GLN A 272 6.48 0.62 -9.02
CA GLN A 272 6.86 -0.60 -9.73
C GLN A 272 8.38 -0.66 -9.99
N ALA A 273 8.97 0.43 -10.46
CA ALA A 273 10.42 0.50 -10.71
C ALA A 273 11.27 0.25 -9.44
N ILE A 274 10.76 0.65 -8.25
CA ILE A 274 11.43 0.33 -6.99
C ILE A 274 11.29 -1.16 -6.67
N LEU A 275 10.11 -1.74 -6.87
CA LEU A 275 9.86 -3.17 -6.64
C LEU A 275 10.72 -4.04 -7.56
N ASP A 276 10.78 -3.70 -8.86
CA ASP A 276 11.60 -4.41 -9.86
C ASP A 276 13.11 -4.34 -9.52
N GLY A 277 13.55 -3.23 -8.94
CA GLY A 277 14.94 -3.07 -8.48
C GLY A 277 15.28 -3.90 -7.22
N TRP A 278 14.30 -4.59 -6.62
CA TRP A 278 14.48 -5.47 -5.47
C TRP A 278 14.39 -6.96 -5.81
N GLU A 279 13.94 -7.32 -7.00
CA GLU A 279 13.97 -8.68 -7.55
C GLU A 279 15.37 -9.05 -8.06
#